data_beb5eae3442ffeaa1be09946efdb893a
#
_entry.id   beb5eae3442ffeaa1be09946efdb893a
#
_cell.length_a   1.000
_cell.length_b   1.000
_cell.length_c   1.000
_cell.angle_alpha   90.00
_cell.angle_beta   90.00
_cell.angle_gamma   90.00
#
_symmetry.space_group_name_H-M   'P 1'
#
loop_
_entity.id
_entity.type
_entity.pdbx_description
1 polymer ?
#
loop_
_entity_poly.entity_id
_entity_poly.type
_entity_poly.pdbx_seq_one_letter_code
_entity_poly.pdbx_strand_id
1 'polypeptide(L)'
;AAGSIIISSLIAIQQDNLKRRLAFSTIGQLSYIVLGAALLSPLSIKGAYLHLVAHAVMKITLFMCAGVIIVRTHRSNISEMYGIGKKMPITMCCFTIASLGIAGMPFLVGFISKWNLALGALQSGKPLYVAVLIASAMLALTYLMPVCQMAYFKRDPQEQFRTYGEISYRMLLPICFTTILALVLGVMPEISPNFYAMASQAADSICQGWTGGGW
;
A
#
# COMPACT_ATOMS: atom_id res chain seq x y z
N ALA A 1 0.72 -17.56 4.93
CA ALA A 1 1.02 -16.16 4.62
C ALA A 1 1.46 -16.01 3.15
N ALA A 2 2.53 -16.68 2.70
CA ALA A 2 3.03 -16.53 1.32
C ALA A 2 1.97 -16.88 0.25
N GLY A 3 1.24 -17.98 0.42
CA GLY A 3 0.12 -18.33 -0.46
C GLY A 3 -0.97 -17.25 -0.46
N SER A 4 -1.33 -16.71 0.71
CA SER A 4 -2.34 -15.66 0.80
C SER A 4 -1.90 -14.36 0.10
N ILE A 5 -0.61 -14.03 0.13
CA ILE A 5 -0.04 -12.87 -0.58
C ILE A 5 -0.30 -12.98 -2.09
N ILE A 6 0.00 -14.13 -2.66
CA ILE A 6 -0.13 -14.35 -4.12
C ILE A 6 -1.60 -14.51 -4.52
N ILE A 7 -2.35 -15.36 -3.82
CA ILE A 7 -3.75 -15.65 -4.17
C ILE A 7 -4.62 -14.39 -4.07
N SER A 8 -4.49 -13.61 -2.98
CA SER A 8 -5.26 -12.38 -2.83
C SER A 8 -4.92 -11.34 -3.91
N SER A 9 -3.66 -11.28 -4.35
CA SER A 9 -3.22 -10.40 -5.44
C SER A 9 -3.82 -10.83 -6.78
N LEU A 10 -3.87 -12.13 -7.06
CA LEU A 10 -4.49 -12.68 -8.28
C LEU A 10 -6.00 -12.43 -8.30
N ILE A 11 -6.68 -12.60 -7.17
CA ILE A 11 -8.11 -12.28 -7.05
C ILE A 11 -8.33 -10.77 -7.22
N ALA A 12 -7.45 -9.92 -6.66
CA ALA A 12 -7.53 -8.48 -6.82
C ALA A 12 -7.48 -8.03 -8.28
N ILE A 13 -6.66 -8.68 -9.12
CA ILE A 13 -6.57 -8.40 -10.57
C ILE A 13 -7.94 -8.58 -11.26
N GLN A 14 -8.68 -9.60 -10.86
CA GLN A 14 -9.96 -9.96 -11.49
C GLN A 14 -11.13 -9.05 -11.07
N GLN A 15 -10.96 -8.24 -10.01
CA GLN A 15 -12.02 -7.37 -9.52
C GLN A 15 -12.10 -6.09 -10.35
N ASP A 16 -13.22 -5.82 -11.00
CA ASP A 16 -13.47 -4.52 -11.67
C ASP A 16 -13.94 -3.45 -10.68
N ASN A 17 -14.61 -3.84 -9.59
CA ASN A 17 -15.03 -2.90 -8.56
C ASN A 17 -13.83 -2.40 -7.74
N LEU A 18 -13.61 -1.05 -7.72
CA LEU A 18 -12.46 -0.43 -7.05
C LEU A 18 -12.37 -0.79 -5.56
N LYS A 19 -13.46 -0.71 -4.82
CA LYS A 19 -13.46 -1.03 -3.37
C LYS A 19 -13.11 -2.49 -3.12
N ARG A 20 -13.67 -3.42 -3.91
CA ARG A 20 -13.37 -4.85 -3.80
C ARG A 20 -11.91 -5.13 -4.12
N ARG A 21 -11.36 -4.50 -5.18
CA ARG A 21 -9.94 -4.61 -5.54
C ARG A 21 -9.04 -4.17 -4.39
N LEU A 22 -9.34 -3.03 -3.78
CA LEU A 22 -8.60 -2.52 -2.62
C LEU A 22 -8.76 -3.44 -1.39
N ALA A 23 -9.92 -4.05 -1.17
CA ALA A 23 -10.15 -4.99 -0.07
C ALA A 23 -9.29 -6.26 -0.23
N PHE A 24 -9.28 -6.90 -1.41
CA PHE A 24 -8.42 -8.06 -1.65
C PHE A 24 -6.93 -7.71 -1.54
N SER A 25 -6.54 -6.53 -2.01
CA SER A 25 -5.18 -6.06 -1.82
C SER A 25 -4.83 -5.85 -0.33
N THR A 26 -5.80 -5.55 0.54
CA THR A 26 -5.58 -5.47 1.99
C THR A 26 -5.22 -6.84 2.57
N ILE A 27 -5.91 -7.90 2.16
CA ILE A 27 -5.62 -9.28 2.61
C ILE A 27 -4.16 -9.63 2.29
N GLY A 28 -3.71 -9.35 1.07
CA GLY A 28 -2.32 -9.57 0.66
C GLY A 28 -1.33 -8.78 1.54
N GLN A 29 -1.59 -7.48 1.76
CA GLN A 29 -0.67 -6.65 2.55
C GLN A 29 -0.64 -7.05 4.03
N LEU A 30 -1.76 -7.44 4.65
CA LEU A 30 -1.75 -7.95 6.02
C LEU A 30 -0.98 -9.29 6.12
N SER A 31 -1.02 -10.09 5.07
CA SER A 31 -0.25 -11.34 5.00
C SER A 31 1.28 -11.11 4.99
N TYR A 32 1.78 -9.92 4.58
CA TYR A 32 3.19 -9.55 4.76
C TYR A 32 3.57 -9.43 6.24
N ILE A 33 2.66 -8.87 7.07
CA ILE A 33 2.90 -8.73 8.50
C ILE A 33 3.00 -10.12 9.15
N VAL A 34 2.06 -11.00 8.80
CA VAL A 34 2.07 -12.39 9.29
C VAL A 34 3.33 -13.14 8.81
N LEU A 35 3.75 -12.94 7.55
CA LEU A 35 4.97 -13.53 7.02
C LEU A 35 6.20 -13.04 7.79
N GLY A 36 6.29 -11.73 8.04
CA GLY A 36 7.40 -11.13 8.78
C GLY A 36 7.50 -11.65 10.21
N ALA A 37 6.36 -11.79 10.90
CA ALA A 37 6.31 -12.40 12.22
C ALA A 37 6.72 -13.89 12.20
N ALA A 38 6.26 -14.65 11.20
CA ALA A 38 6.55 -16.09 11.09
C ALA A 38 8.00 -16.42 10.70
N LEU A 39 8.76 -15.46 10.17
CA LEU A 39 10.17 -15.63 9.83
C LEU A 39 11.09 -15.58 11.05
N LEU A 40 10.62 -15.03 12.16
CA LEU A 40 11.28 -15.00 13.47
C LEU A 40 12.73 -14.44 13.44
N SER A 41 13.02 -13.51 12.53
CA SER A 41 14.28 -12.77 12.54
C SER A 41 14.05 -11.32 13.01
N PRO A 42 15.01 -10.68 13.69
CA PRO A 42 14.86 -9.30 14.15
C PRO A 42 14.49 -8.34 13.01
N LEU A 43 15.13 -8.49 11.84
CA LEU A 43 14.84 -7.67 10.68
C LEU A 43 13.45 -7.94 10.08
N SER A 44 12.98 -9.20 10.09
CA SER A 44 11.64 -9.51 9.57
C SER A 44 10.54 -9.00 10.50
N ILE A 45 10.71 -9.11 11.80
CA ILE A 45 9.77 -8.57 12.81
C ILE A 45 9.73 -7.04 12.71
N LYS A 46 10.90 -6.39 12.64
CA LYS A 46 11.00 -4.95 12.40
C LYS A 46 10.27 -4.54 11.10
N GLY A 47 10.51 -5.27 10.01
CA GLY A 47 9.83 -5.08 8.73
C GLY A 47 8.31 -5.21 8.84
N ALA A 48 7.80 -6.15 9.63
CA ALA A 48 6.38 -6.35 9.90
C ALA A 48 5.76 -5.13 10.63
N TYR A 49 6.41 -4.61 11.66
CA TYR A 49 5.97 -3.39 12.36
C TYR A 49 5.96 -2.17 11.45
N LEU A 50 7.04 -1.96 10.70
CA LEU A 50 7.10 -0.87 9.73
C LEU A 50 6.01 -1.01 8.66
N HIS A 51 5.72 -2.27 8.24
CA HIS A 51 4.68 -2.53 7.24
C HIS A 51 3.28 -2.26 7.78
N LEU A 52 3.01 -2.51 9.05
CA LEU A 52 1.73 -2.21 9.68
C LEU A 52 1.36 -0.73 9.53
N VAL A 53 2.30 0.16 9.89
CA VAL A 53 2.07 1.61 9.81
C VAL A 53 2.04 2.09 8.35
N ALA A 54 3.00 1.63 7.54
CA ALA A 54 3.04 1.94 6.11
C ALA A 54 1.73 1.57 5.40
N HIS A 55 1.26 0.36 5.66
CA HIS A 55 0.00 -0.15 5.12
C HIS A 55 -1.19 0.69 5.58
N ALA A 56 -1.30 1.01 6.87
CA ALA A 56 -2.40 1.81 7.41
C ALA A 56 -2.50 3.17 6.71
N VAL A 57 -1.39 3.92 6.63
CA VAL A 57 -1.35 5.25 6.01
C VAL A 57 -1.73 5.19 4.52
N MET A 58 -1.12 4.27 3.77
CA MET A 58 -1.38 4.15 2.34
C MET A 58 -2.80 3.66 2.04
N LYS A 59 -3.33 2.73 2.84
CA LYS A 59 -4.69 2.20 2.63
C LYS A 59 -5.77 3.22 2.98
N ILE A 60 -5.60 3.97 4.05
CA ILE A 60 -6.52 5.07 4.38
C ILE A 60 -6.57 6.05 3.21
N THR A 61 -5.42 6.45 2.67
CA THR A 61 -5.35 7.32 1.49
C THR A 61 -6.11 6.75 0.30
N LEU A 62 -5.85 5.48 -0.07
CA LEU A 62 -6.51 4.82 -1.21
C LEU A 62 -8.02 4.72 -1.03
N PHE A 63 -8.50 4.34 0.16
CA PHE A 63 -9.92 4.22 0.42
C PHE A 63 -10.64 5.58 0.48
N MET A 64 -9.98 6.61 1.02
CA MET A 64 -10.51 7.98 0.98
C MET A 64 -10.62 8.47 -0.47
N CYS A 65 -9.58 8.30 -1.29
CA CYS A 65 -9.62 8.63 -2.72
C CYS A 65 -10.75 7.86 -3.44
N ALA A 66 -10.84 6.55 -3.21
CA ALA A 66 -11.90 5.73 -3.81
C ALA A 66 -13.30 6.18 -3.38
N GLY A 67 -13.48 6.54 -2.10
CA GLY A 67 -14.72 7.08 -1.58
C GLY A 67 -15.11 8.38 -2.28
N VAL A 68 -14.16 9.30 -2.39
CA VAL A 68 -14.33 10.59 -3.06
C VAL A 68 -14.71 10.41 -4.54
N ILE A 69 -13.98 9.54 -5.25
CA ILE A 69 -14.26 9.24 -6.67
C ILE A 69 -15.68 8.73 -6.83
N ILE A 70 -16.08 7.75 -6.03
CA ILE A 70 -17.41 7.14 -6.13
C ILE A 70 -18.53 8.16 -5.81
N VAL A 71 -18.36 8.98 -4.77
CA VAL A 71 -19.35 10.00 -4.39
C VAL A 71 -19.53 11.06 -5.49
N ARG A 72 -18.44 11.45 -6.15
CA ARG A 72 -18.48 12.51 -7.18
C ARG A 72 -18.91 11.99 -8.56
N THR A 73 -18.50 10.78 -8.89
CA THR A 73 -18.72 10.23 -10.24
C THR A 73 -19.89 9.25 -10.31
N HIS A 74 -20.33 8.72 -9.16
CA HIS A 74 -21.27 7.58 -9.04
C HIS A 74 -20.80 6.33 -9.80
N ARG A 75 -19.48 6.22 -10.09
CA ARG A 75 -18.86 5.09 -10.75
C ARG A 75 -18.06 4.29 -9.73
N SER A 76 -18.34 3.00 -9.62
CA SER A 76 -17.63 2.10 -8.72
C SER A 76 -16.69 1.14 -9.44
N ASN A 77 -16.90 0.95 -10.75
CA ASN A 77 -16.12 0.03 -11.58
C ASN A 77 -14.97 0.78 -12.26
N ILE A 78 -13.81 0.15 -12.29
CA ILE A 78 -12.58 0.72 -12.86
C ILE A 78 -12.75 0.92 -14.36
N SER A 79 -13.46 0.00 -15.04
CA SER A 79 -13.79 0.10 -16.46
C SER A 79 -14.59 1.35 -16.82
N GLU A 80 -15.19 2.03 -15.85
CA GLU A 80 -15.97 3.26 -16.04
C GLU A 80 -15.22 4.55 -15.64
N MET A 81 -14.00 4.43 -15.13
CA MET A 81 -13.23 5.55 -14.55
C MET A 81 -12.43 6.35 -15.59
N TYR A 82 -13.05 6.64 -16.75
CA TYR A 82 -12.40 7.39 -17.83
C TYR A 82 -12.20 8.86 -17.46
N GLY A 83 -11.00 9.39 -17.72
CA GLY A 83 -10.70 10.82 -17.70
C GLY A 83 -10.81 11.51 -16.33
N ILE A 84 -11.00 10.76 -15.24
CA ILE A 84 -11.18 11.32 -13.90
C ILE A 84 -9.97 12.14 -13.46
N GLY A 85 -8.76 11.74 -13.88
CA GLY A 85 -7.52 12.43 -13.53
C GLY A 85 -7.44 13.87 -13.99
N LYS A 86 -8.13 14.24 -15.08
CA LYS A 86 -8.21 15.63 -15.53
C LYS A 86 -9.19 16.46 -14.71
N LYS A 87 -10.24 15.86 -14.20
CA LYS A 87 -11.31 16.52 -13.45
C LYS A 87 -11.05 16.56 -11.95
N MET A 88 -10.29 15.58 -11.44
CA MET A 88 -9.90 15.44 -10.03
C MET A 88 -8.39 15.17 -9.90
N PRO A 89 -7.54 16.12 -10.31
CA PRO A 89 -6.10 15.89 -10.43
C PRO A 89 -5.43 15.63 -9.09
N ILE A 90 -5.81 16.33 -8.02
CA ILE A 90 -5.19 16.18 -6.70
C ILE A 90 -5.56 14.81 -6.10
N THR A 91 -6.84 14.46 -6.14
CA THR A 91 -7.32 13.15 -5.65
C THR A 91 -6.63 12.01 -6.38
N MET A 92 -6.49 12.09 -7.71
CA MET A 92 -5.84 11.04 -8.50
C MET A 92 -4.32 11.02 -8.31
N CYS A 93 -3.69 12.16 -8.07
CA CYS A 93 -2.27 12.23 -7.73
C CYS A 93 -2.02 11.51 -6.39
N CYS A 94 -2.80 11.80 -5.35
CA CYS A 94 -2.71 11.12 -4.05
C CYS A 94 -2.96 9.61 -4.19
N PHE A 95 -3.96 9.21 -4.99
CA PHE A 95 -4.23 7.79 -5.27
C PHE A 95 -3.03 7.10 -5.93
N THR A 96 -2.40 7.77 -6.91
CA THR A 96 -1.24 7.23 -7.63
C THR A 96 -0.03 7.06 -6.70
N ILE A 97 0.27 8.08 -5.89
CA ILE A 97 1.37 8.02 -4.90
C ILE A 97 1.15 6.88 -3.91
N ALA A 98 -0.06 6.77 -3.35
CA ALA A 98 -0.38 5.69 -2.41
C ALA A 98 -0.34 4.30 -3.08
N SER A 99 -0.75 4.20 -4.37
CA SER A 99 -0.66 2.96 -5.16
C SER A 99 0.79 2.52 -5.38
N LEU A 100 1.67 3.46 -5.74
CA LEU A 100 3.11 3.20 -5.88
C LEU A 100 3.75 2.81 -4.54
N GLY A 101 3.28 3.42 -3.44
CA GLY A 101 3.71 3.05 -2.10
C GLY A 101 3.34 1.62 -1.72
N ILE A 102 2.11 1.17 -2.02
CA ILE A 102 1.67 -0.22 -1.82
C ILE A 102 2.51 -1.18 -2.67
N ALA A 103 2.85 -0.81 -3.88
CA ALA A 103 3.74 -1.61 -4.73
C ALA A 103 5.16 -1.71 -4.14
N GLY A 104 5.58 -0.72 -3.35
CA GLY A 104 6.90 -0.68 -2.72
C GLY A 104 7.92 0.07 -3.56
N MET A 105 7.51 1.18 -4.18
CA MET A 105 8.43 2.03 -4.93
C MET A 105 9.40 2.77 -3.98
N PRO A 106 10.68 2.91 -4.34
CA PRO A 106 11.65 3.69 -3.57
C PRO A 106 11.12 5.09 -3.22
N PHE A 107 11.60 5.68 -2.15
CA PHE A 107 11.18 6.96 -1.56
C PHE A 107 9.78 6.96 -0.93
N LEU A 108 9.06 5.85 -0.94
CA LEU A 108 7.78 5.70 -0.26
C LEU A 108 7.89 4.75 0.93
N VAL A 109 7.08 4.99 1.96
CA VAL A 109 7.15 4.23 3.22
C VAL A 109 6.99 2.71 3.04
N GLY A 110 6.27 2.27 1.99
CA GLY A 110 6.11 0.85 1.66
C GLY A 110 7.39 0.15 1.23
N PHE A 111 8.33 0.87 0.64
CA PHE A 111 9.64 0.32 0.27
C PHE A 111 10.45 -0.09 1.50
N ILE A 112 10.55 0.79 2.50
CA ILE A 112 11.36 0.56 3.69
C ILE A 112 10.90 -0.70 4.43
N SER A 113 9.59 -0.87 4.58
CA SER A 113 9.03 -2.06 5.24
C SER A 113 9.31 -3.35 4.47
N LYS A 114 9.09 -3.35 3.15
CA LYS A 114 9.35 -4.52 2.29
C LYS A 114 10.84 -4.86 2.20
N TRP A 115 11.69 -3.85 2.20
CA TRP A 115 13.14 -4.02 2.22
C TRP A 115 13.60 -4.76 3.49
N ASN A 116 13.13 -4.31 4.67
CA ASN A 116 13.43 -4.99 5.93
C ASN A 116 12.88 -6.43 5.98
N LEU A 117 11.68 -6.67 5.43
CA LEU A 117 11.11 -8.01 5.30
C LEU A 117 11.96 -8.92 4.41
N ALA A 118 12.45 -8.39 3.27
CA ALA A 118 13.31 -9.13 2.35
C ALA A 118 14.65 -9.48 3.00
N LEU A 119 15.30 -8.52 3.67
CA LEU A 119 16.53 -8.76 4.42
C LEU A 119 16.32 -9.77 5.54
N GLY A 120 15.20 -9.68 6.26
CA GLY A 120 14.83 -10.65 7.31
C GLY A 120 14.61 -12.07 6.77
N ALA A 121 14.03 -12.20 5.58
CA ALA A 121 13.89 -13.50 4.91
C ALA A 121 15.23 -14.10 4.51
N LEU A 122 16.17 -13.28 4.05
CA LEU A 122 17.55 -13.72 3.77
C LEU A 122 18.28 -14.14 5.05
N GLN A 123 18.17 -13.33 6.11
CA GLN A 123 18.78 -13.62 7.41
C GLN A 123 18.27 -14.95 8.00
N SER A 124 16.99 -15.27 7.76
CA SER A 124 16.38 -16.55 8.17
C SER A 124 16.78 -17.74 7.29
N GLY A 125 17.64 -17.56 6.29
CA GLY A 125 18.02 -18.62 5.34
C GLY A 125 16.89 -19.05 4.40
N LYS A 126 15.88 -18.21 4.18
CA LYS A 126 14.69 -18.55 3.40
C LYS A 126 14.51 -17.63 2.17
N PRO A 127 15.40 -17.67 1.18
CA PRO A 127 15.40 -16.75 0.02
C PRO A 127 14.14 -16.86 -0.85
N LEU A 128 13.43 -17.99 -0.80
CA LEU A 128 12.17 -18.17 -1.52
C LEU A 128 11.15 -17.07 -1.19
N TYR A 129 11.09 -16.62 0.06
CA TYR A 129 10.16 -15.56 0.44
C TYR A 129 10.51 -14.20 -0.15
N VAL A 130 11.77 -13.95 -0.48
CA VAL A 130 12.17 -12.74 -1.22
C VAL A 130 11.55 -12.76 -2.62
N ALA A 131 11.58 -13.91 -3.30
CA ALA A 131 10.92 -14.07 -4.60
C ALA A 131 9.40 -13.83 -4.50
N VAL A 132 8.75 -14.32 -3.43
CA VAL A 132 7.32 -14.06 -3.16
C VAL A 132 7.05 -12.56 -2.95
N LEU A 133 7.91 -11.85 -2.21
CA LEU A 133 7.79 -10.41 -1.97
C LEU A 133 7.92 -9.62 -3.29
N ILE A 134 8.88 -9.97 -4.13
CA ILE A 134 9.10 -9.32 -5.44
C ILE A 134 7.90 -9.62 -6.38
N ALA A 135 7.49 -10.87 -6.50
CA ALA A 135 6.35 -11.25 -7.32
C ALA A 135 5.08 -10.49 -6.89
N SER A 136 4.83 -10.39 -5.60
CA SER A 136 3.68 -9.67 -5.08
C SER A 136 3.78 -8.14 -5.31
N ALA A 137 4.96 -7.55 -5.30
CA ALA A 137 5.16 -6.15 -5.66
C ALA A 137 4.78 -5.90 -7.13
N MET A 138 5.18 -6.80 -8.05
CA MET A 138 4.79 -6.75 -9.46
C MET A 138 3.28 -6.92 -9.64
N LEU A 139 2.67 -7.87 -8.93
CA LEU A 139 1.21 -8.06 -8.94
C LEU A 139 0.49 -6.81 -8.40
N ALA A 140 1.05 -6.12 -7.39
CA ALA A 140 0.47 -4.89 -6.87
C ALA A 140 0.41 -3.79 -7.94
N LEU A 141 1.46 -3.62 -8.73
CA LEU A 141 1.45 -2.73 -9.89
C LEU A 141 0.38 -3.17 -10.91
N THR A 142 0.29 -4.46 -11.19
CA THR A 142 -0.66 -4.99 -12.19
C THR A 142 -2.11 -4.71 -11.83
N TYR A 143 -2.50 -4.71 -10.54
CA TYR A 143 -3.89 -4.43 -10.18
C TYR A 143 -4.16 -2.96 -9.82
N LEU A 144 -3.15 -2.14 -9.48
CA LEU A 144 -3.35 -0.72 -9.16
C LEU A 144 -3.16 0.20 -10.37
N MET A 145 -2.17 -0.06 -11.23
CA MET A 145 -1.88 0.80 -12.38
C MET A 145 -3.00 0.92 -13.40
N PRO A 146 -3.83 -0.09 -13.68
CA PRO A 146 -4.96 0.08 -14.58
C PRO A 146 -5.94 1.19 -14.15
N VAL A 147 -6.11 1.40 -12.84
CA VAL A 147 -6.95 2.51 -12.33
C VAL A 147 -6.36 3.85 -12.73
N CYS A 148 -5.05 4.02 -12.55
CA CYS A 148 -4.34 5.25 -12.95
C CYS A 148 -4.36 5.43 -14.48
N GLN A 149 -4.15 4.35 -15.24
CA GLN A 149 -4.19 4.39 -16.71
C GLN A 149 -5.57 4.82 -17.24
N MET A 150 -6.65 4.25 -16.69
CA MET A 150 -8.02 4.64 -17.05
C MET A 150 -8.29 6.10 -16.72
N ALA A 151 -7.86 6.55 -15.53
CA ALA A 151 -8.12 7.89 -15.05
C ALA A 151 -7.36 8.98 -15.83
N TYR A 152 -6.11 8.72 -16.21
CA TYR A 152 -5.26 9.75 -16.85
C TYR A 152 -5.27 9.70 -18.39
N PHE A 153 -5.24 8.51 -18.99
CA PHE A 153 -4.97 8.36 -20.43
C PHE A 153 -6.20 8.07 -21.25
N LYS A 154 -7.26 7.53 -20.69
CA LYS A 154 -8.48 7.27 -21.44
C LYS A 154 -9.44 8.47 -21.37
N ARG A 155 -10.03 8.83 -22.53
CA ARG A 155 -11.05 9.88 -22.61
C ARG A 155 -12.41 9.33 -22.25
N ASP A 156 -13.22 10.12 -21.55
CA ASP A 156 -14.62 9.80 -21.29
C ASP A 156 -15.43 10.00 -22.59
N PRO A 157 -16.08 8.96 -23.11
CA PRO A 157 -16.95 9.10 -24.29
C PRO A 157 -18.11 10.08 -24.08
N GLN A 158 -18.47 10.35 -22.82
CA GLN A 158 -19.57 11.25 -22.41
C GLN A 158 -19.05 12.52 -21.74
N GLU A 159 -17.85 12.97 -22.05
CA GLU A 159 -17.19 14.10 -21.37
C GLU A 159 -18.02 15.40 -21.42
N GLN A 160 -18.79 15.63 -22.48
CA GLN A 160 -19.60 16.82 -22.67
C GLN A 160 -20.82 16.92 -21.73
N PHE A 161 -21.28 15.80 -21.18
CA PHE A 161 -22.52 15.76 -20.39
C PHE A 161 -22.30 15.68 -18.89
N ARG A 162 -21.05 15.62 -18.40
CA ARG A 162 -20.74 15.41 -16.98
C ARG A 162 -19.81 16.47 -16.42
N THR A 163 -20.39 17.39 -15.65
CA THR A 163 -19.64 18.42 -14.93
C THR A 163 -19.41 17.96 -13.49
N TYR A 164 -18.27 17.36 -13.21
CA TYR A 164 -17.77 17.16 -11.86
C TYR A 164 -16.33 17.63 -11.79
N GLY A 165 -15.93 18.17 -10.65
CA GLY A 165 -14.58 18.67 -10.41
C GLY A 165 -14.06 18.14 -9.09
N GLU A 166 -12.93 18.68 -8.66
CA GLU A 166 -12.28 18.33 -7.39
C GLU A 166 -13.26 18.51 -6.22
N ILE A 167 -13.04 17.75 -5.17
CA ILE A 167 -13.89 17.77 -3.99
C ILE A 167 -13.60 18.99 -3.09
N SER A 168 -14.53 19.29 -2.16
CA SER A 168 -14.31 20.32 -1.15
C SER A 168 -13.00 20.10 -0.40
N TYR A 169 -12.28 21.19 -0.10
CA TYR A 169 -11.02 21.18 0.62
C TYR A 169 -11.08 20.43 1.96
N ARG A 170 -12.26 20.38 2.61
CA ARG A 170 -12.45 19.67 3.88
C ARG A 170 -12.24 18.16 3.77
N MET A 171 -12.54 17.57 2.61
CA MET A 171 -12.31 16.14 2.35
C MET A 171 -10.94 15.90 1.68
N LEU A 172 -10.43 16.91 0.97
CA LEU A 172 -9.14 16.83 0.31
C LEU A 172 -7.97 16.91 1.30
N LEU A 173 -8.12 17.72 2.36
CA LEU A 173 -7.08 17.94 3.37
C LEU A 173 -6.60 16.64 4.03
N PRO A 174 -7.47 15.73 4.55
CA PRO A 174 -7.00 14.48 5.13
C PRO A 174 -6.32 13.55 4.11
N ILE A 175 -6.76 13.57 2.85
CA ILE A 175 -6.13 12.79 1.77
C ILE A 175 -4.71 13.30 1.50
N CYS A 176 -4.55 14.62 1.36
CA CYS A 176 -3.24 15.23 1.16
C CYS A 176 -2.34 15.00 2.38
N PHE A 177 -2.86 15.15 3.59
CA PHE A 177 -2.11 14.91 4.82
C PHE A 177 -1.55 13.49 4.88
N THR A 178 -2.38 12.47 4.66
CA THR A 178 -1.93 11.07 4.68
C THR A 178 -0.97 10.75 3.54
N THR A 179 -1.13 11.38 2.36
CA THR A 179 -0.19 11.24 1.24
C THR A 179 1.16 11.84 1.57
N ILE A 180 1.18 13.06 2.13
CA ILE A 180 2.42 13.73 2.57
C ILE A 180 3.09 12.91 3.67
N LEU A 181 2.33 12.39 4.63
CA LEU A 181 2.85 11.54 5.69
C LEU A 181 3.52 10.27 5.12
N ALA A 182 2.91 9.64 4.09
CA ALA A 182 3.50 8.48 3.42
C ALA A 182 4.83 8.81 2.72
N LEU A 183 4.94 10.00 2.12
CA LEU A 183 6.17 10.50 1.50
C LEU A 183 7.24 10.82 2.55
N VAL A 184 6.88 11.57 3.60
CA VAL A 184 7.81 11.97 4.67
C VAL A 184 8.40 10.74 5.36
N LEU A 185 7.55 9.77 5.75
CA LEU A 185 8.01 8.53 6.36
C LEU A 185 8.85 7.65 5.40
N GLY A 186 8.67 7.83 4.10
CA GLY A 186 9.44 7.10 3.09
C GLY A 186 10.82 7.71 2.80
N VAL A 187 10.92 9.04 2.75
CA VAL A 187 12.16 9.76 2.46
C VAL A 187 13.03 9.92 3.71
N MET A 188 12.38 10.18 4.83
CA MET A 188 13.05 10.48 6.10
C MET A 188 12.46 9.61 7.23
N PRO A 189 12.76 8.31 7.28
CA PRO A 189 12.21 7.41 8.29
C PRO A 189 12.63 7.77 9.72
N GLU A 190 13.68 8.58 9.87
CA GLU A 190 14.22 9.05 11.14
C GLU A 190 13.64 10.38 11.63
N ILE A 191 12.86 11.10 10.80
CA ILE A 191 12.20 12.36 11.20
C ILE A 191 11.19 12.16 12.33
N SER A 192 10.51 11.03 12.38
CA SER A 192 9.84 10.63 13.60
C SER A 192 10.88 10.00 14.52
N PRO A 193 11.40 10.73 15.53
CA PRO A 193 12.64 10.36 16.23
C PRO A 193 12.60 9.01 16.92
N ASN A 194 11.45 8.32 16.85
CA ASN A 194 11.29 7.03 17.50
C ASN A 194 10.67 5.95 16.59
N PHE A 195 10.13 6.26 15.39
CA PHE A 195 9.38 5.25 14.63
C PHE A 195 10.24 4.05 14.21
N TYR A 196 11.39 4.32 13.59
CA TYR A 196 12.31 3.28 13.16
C TYR A 196 13.03 2.63 14.35
N ALA A 197 13.37 3.44 15.37
CA ALA A 197 13.96 2.97 16.63
C ALA A 197 12.96 2.13 17.44
N MET A 198 11.72 2.57 17.57
CA MET A 198 10.66 1.81 18.27
C MET A 198 10.39 0.46 17.59
N ALA A 199 10.35 0.41 16.26
CA ALA A 199 10.20 -0.84 15.52
C ALA A 199 11.40 -1.79 15.76
N SER A 200 12.63 -1.24 15.89
CA SER A 200 13.81 -2.02 16.23
C SER A 200 13.74 -2.55 17.67
N GLN A 201 13.46 -1.68 18.65
CA GLN A 201 13.34 -2.05 20.05
C GLN A 201 12.25 -3.11 20.27
N ALA A 202 11.09 -2.96 19.61
CA ALA A 202 10.03 -3.95 19.66
C ALA A 202 10.46 -5.30 19.07
N ALA A 203 11.21 -5.29 17.96
CA ALA A 203 11.74 -6.51 17.37
C ALA A 203 12.78 -7.18 18.30
N ASP A 204 13.68 -6.40 18.86
CA ASP A 204 14.73 -6.90 19.76
C ASP A 204 14.15 -7.47 21.05
N SER A 205 13.13 -6.82 21.64
CA SER A 205 12.46 -7.31 22.86
C SER A 205 11.76 -8.65 22.65
N ILE A 206 11.13 -8.84 21.48
CA ILE A 206 10.49 -10.12 21.13
C ILE A 206 11.54 -11.21 20.93
N CYS A 207 12.64 -10.90 20.22
CA CYS A 207 13.69 -11.87 19.96
C CYS A 207 14.44 -12.27 21.24
N GLN A 208 14.71 -11.33 22.17
CA GLN A 208 15.34 -11.60 23.46
C GLN A 208 14.45 -12.45 24.36
N GLY A 209 13.14 -12.20 24.38
CA GLY A 209 12.20 -13.03 25.12
C GLY A 209 12.16 -14.49 24.64
N TRP A 210 12.49 -14.74 23.37
CA TRP A 210 12.57 -16.09 22.79
C TRP A 210 13.88 -16.81 23.11
N THR A 211 14.99 -16.07 23.17
CA THR A 211 16.31 -16.65 23.48
C THR A 211 16.53 -16.86 25.00
N GLY A 212 15.79 -16.14 25.84
CA GLY A 212 15.86 -16.25 27.29
C GLY A 212 14.95 -17.31 27.95
N GLY A 213 13.97 -17.83 27.19
CA GLY A 213 13.10 -18.94 27.60
C GLY A 213 13.68 -20.26 27.11
N GLY A 214 14.63 -20.82 27.82
CA GLY A 214 15.10 -22.20 27.58
C GLY A 214 13.92 -23.17 27.68
N TRP A 215 13.61 -23.85 26.57
CA TRP A 215 12.84 -25.09 26.51
C TRP A 215 13.78 -26.26 26.32
#